data_34b63dd71bb700e9014883b84974e2be
#
_entry.id   34b63dd71bb700e9014883b84974e2be
#
_cell.length_a   1.000
_cell.length_b   1.000
_cell.length_c   1.000
_cell.angle_alpha   90.00
_cell.angle_beta   90.00
_cell.angle_gamma   90.00
#
_symmetry.space_group_name_H-M   'P 1'
#
loop_
_entity.id
_entity.type
_entity.pdbx_description
1 polymer ?
#
loop_
_entity_poly.entity_id
_entity_poly.type
_entity_poly.pdbx_seq_one_letter_code
_entity_poly.pdbx_strand_id
1 'polypeptide(L)'
;VFNDVFDAELDAIERPERAIPSKKVTLTEASILGSILLLIGVISAYLQSPLSAIFAIITAFAALVYDKWGKHHSFLGPINMGLCRGFNLLLGMSVMPEQWQNFQYLAIIPVIYIAAITMVSRGEVHGGSKNILYFAALLYLLVSSAQLYVSFTRGTLWLTAILVASHL
;
A
#
# COMPACT_ATOMS: atom_id res chain seq x y z
N VAL A 1 -0.07 10.75 -9.37
CA VAL A 1 -0.49 12.16 -9.52
C VAL A 1 -0.24 12.95 -8.23
N PHE A 2 -0.90 12.62 -7.08
CA PHE A 2 -0.68 13.39 -5.85
C PHE A 2 0.74 13.25 -5.31
N ASN A 3 1.39 12.11 -5.47
CA ASN A 3 2.80 11.98 -5.14
C ASN A 3 3.65 13.03 -5.89
N ASP A 4 3.42 13.20 -7.20
CA ASP A 4 4.17 14.18 -8.01
C ASP A 4 3.81 15.63 -7.63
N VAL A 5 2.56 15.87 -7.18
CA VAL A 5 2.14 17.19 -6.67
C VAL A 5 2.87 17.54 -5.38
N PHE A 6 2.97 16.59 -4.43
CA PHE A 6 3.66 16.82 -3.15
C PHE A 6 5.18 16.84 -3.28
N ASP A 7 5.74 16.16 -4.29
CA ASP A 7 7.18 16.11 -4.55
C ASP A 7 7.65 17.15 -5.56
N ALA A 8 6.79 18.05 -6.05
CA ALA A 8 7.09 18.95 -7.16
C ALA A 8 8.37 19.78 -6.95
N GLU A 9 8.62 20.26 -5.72
CA GLU A 9 9.84 21.02 -5.37
C GLU A 9 11.09 20.13 -5.37
N LEU A 10 10.98 18.94 -4.81
CA LEU A 10 12.07 17.95 -4.77
C LEU A 10 12.40 17.45 -6.19
N ASP A 11 11.37 17.11 -6.94
CA ASP A 11 11.50 16.63 -8.32
C ASP A 11 12.10 17.72 -9.24
N ALA A 12 11.90 19.00 -8.95
CA ALA A 12 12.53 20.08 -9.71
C ALA A 12 14.07 20.04 -9.59
N ILE A 13 14.60 19.50 -8.50
CA ILE A 13 16.04 19.37 -8.26
C ILE A 13 16.54 17.99 -8.73
N GLU A 14 15.87 16.91 -8.35
CA GLU A 14 16.36 15.55 -8.57
C GLU A 14 15.95 14.97 -9.93
N ARG A 15 14.80 15.37 -10.47
CA ARG A 15 14.17 14.79 -11.66
C ARG A 15 13.46 15.87 -12.51
N PRO A 16 14.21 16.84 -13.05
CA PRO A 16 13.64 17.99 -13.77
C PRO A 16 12.88 17.62 -15.05
N GLU A 17 13.07 16.39 -15.56
CA GLU A 17 12.37 15.86 -16.72
C GLU A 17 10.92 15.45 -16.46
N ARG A 18 10.49 15.30 -15.17
CA ARG A 18 9.11 14.95 -14.80
C ARG A 18 8.11 16.01 -15.27
N ALA A 19 6.85 15.60 -15.39
CA ALA A 19 5.80 16.39 -16.04
C ALA A 19 5.58 17.76 -15.40
N ILE A 20 5.59 17.85 -14.06
CA ILE A 20 5.37 19.11 -13.35
C ILE A 20 6.62 20.01 -13.41
N PRO A 21 7.83 19.55 -13.02
CA PRO A 21 9.04 20.35 -13.12
C PRO A 21 9.34 20.84 -14.56
N SER A 22 9.13 19.99 -15.56
CA SER A 22 9.34 20.35 -16.98
C SER A 22 8.25 21.26 -17.56
N LYS A 23 7.28 21.66 -16.73
CA LYS A 23 6.14 22.53 -17.11
C LYS A 23 5.24 21.96 -18.22
N LYS A 24 5.26 20.66 -18.46
CA LYS A 24 4.33 19.97 -19.37
C LYS A 24 2.92 19.94 -18.80
N VAL A 25 2.82 19.93 -17.46
CA VAL A 25 1.58 19.96 -16.68
C VAL A 25 1.79 20.92 -15.51
N THR A 26 0.83 21.77 -15.24
CA THR A 26 0.86 22.65 -14.08
C THR A 26 0.47 21.89 -12.80
N LEU A 27 0.95 22.35 -11.66
CA LEU A 27 0.60 21.79 -10.35
C LEU A 27 -0.92 21.80 -10.12
N THR A 28 -1.61 22.84 -10.60
CA THR A 28 -3.06 22.97 -10.51
C THR A 28 -3.78 21.92 -11.35
N GLU A 29 -3.37 21.71 -12.60
CA GLU A 29 -3.95 20.69 -13.49
C GLU A 29 -3.77 19.28 -12.90
N ALA A 30 -2.57 18.97 -12.39
CA ALA A 30 -2.30 17.70 -11.74
C ALA A 30 -3.18 17.51 -10.49
N SER A 31 -3.34 18.55 -9.65
CA SER A 31 -4.17 18.50 -8.46
C SER A 31 -5.66 18.30 -8.77
N ILE A 32 -6.15 18.99 -9.80
CA ILE A 32 -7.54 18.82 -10.28
C ILE A 32 -7.75 17.40 -10.80
N LEU A 33 -6.84 16.90 -11.65
CA LEU A 33 -6.92 15.54 -12.18
C LEU A 33 -6.93 14.50 -11.05
N GLY A 34 -6.00 14.62 -10.09
CA GLY A 34 -5.93 13.73 -8.93
C GLY A 34 -7.21 13.74 -8.11
N SER A 35 -7.78 14.93 -7.87
CA SER A 35 -9.04 15.09 -7.12
C SER A 35 -10.22 14.44 -7.85
N ILE A 36 -10.33 14.66 -9.15
CA ILE A 36 -11.38 14.06 -9.99
C ILE A 36 -11.27 12.52 -9.96
N LEU A 37 -10.06 11.97 -10.11
CA LEU A 37 -9.86 10.52 -10.10
C LEU A 37 -10.22 9.90 -8.74
N LEU A 38 -9.85 10.54 -7.62
CA LEU A 38 -10.24 10.09 -6.30
C LEU A 38 -11.77 10.15 -6.11
N LEU A 39 -12.41 11.22 -6.54
CA LEU A 39 -13.86 11.37 -6.45
C LEU A 39 -14.58 10.29 -7.26
N ILE A 40 -14.15 10.06 -8.51
CA ILE A 40 -14.70 8.98 -9.34
C ILE A 40 -14.53 7.63 -8.65
N GLY A 41 -13.35 7.35 -8.07
CA GLY A 41 -13.09 6.11 -7.35
C GLY A 41 -14.03 5.92 -6.16
N VAL A 42 -14.24 6.97 -5.33
CA VAL A 42 -15.15 6.91 -4.18
C VAL A 42 -16.61 6.75 -4.62
N ILE A 43 -17.04 7.49 -5.65
CA ILE A 43 -18.40 7.35 -6.20
C ILE A 43 -18.63 5.93 -6.74
N SER A 44 -17.68 5.39 -7.49
CA SER A 44 -17.75 4.01 -8.03
C SER A 44 -17.86 2.99 -6.89
N ALA A 45 -17.10 3.17 -5.81
CA ALA A 45 -17.18 2.32 -4.64
C ALA A 45 -18.55 2.46 -3.91
N TYR A 46 -19.09 3.68 -3.82
CA TYR A 46 -20.40 3.94 -3.22
C TYR A 46 -21.53 3.27 -4.01
N LEU A 47 -21.46 3.30 -5.34
CA LEU A 47 -22.44 2.61 -6.19
C LEU A 47 -22.44 1.09 -5.97
N GLN A 48 -21.34 0.53 -5.51
CA GLN A 48 -21.24 -0.89 -5.17
C GLN A 48 -21.83 -1.17 -3.78
N SER A 49 -21.38 -0.44 -2.75
CA SER A 49 -21.94 -0.50 -1.40
C SER A 49 -21.46 0.68 -0.55
N PRO A 50 -22.22 1.10 0.50
CA PRO A 50 -21.76 2.09 1.47
C PRO A 50 -20.47 1.65 2.19
N LEU A 51 -20.30 0.36 2.45
CA LEU A 51 -19.09 -0.20 3.06
C LEU A 51 -17.87 -0.01 2.15
N SER A 52 -18.04 -0.27 0.85
CA SER A 52 -16.97 -0.05 -0.15
C SER A 52 -16.57 1.43 -0.22
N ALA A 53 -17.54 2.35 -0.15
CA ALA A 53 -17.25 3.79 -0.10
C ALA A 53 -16.40 4.17 1.12
N ILE A 54 -16.71 3.63 2.30
CA ILE A 54 -15.93 3.87 3.53
C ILE A 54 -14.49 3.42 3.33
N PHE A 55 -14.26 2.20 2.81
CA PHE A 55 -12.91 1.73 2.56
C PHE A 55 -12.18 2.49 1.46
N ALA A 56 -12.89 2.94 0.42
CA ALA A 56 -12.30 3.79 -0.62
C ALA A 56 -11.82 5.13 -0.03
N ILE A 57 -12.62 5.78 0.83
CA ILE A 57 -12.24 7.03 1.51
C ILE A 57 -11.04 6.80 2.43
N ILE A 58 -11.06 5.75 3.26
CA ILE A 58 -9.96 5.45 4.18
C ILE A 58 -8.67 5.16 3.39
N THR A 59 -8.76 4.40 2.29
CA THR A 59 -7.60 4.08 1.44
C THR A 59 -7.04 5.35 0.79
N ALA A 60 -7.90 6.21 0.24
CA ALA A 60 -7.50 7.48 -0.35
C ALA A 60 -6.83 8.39 0.68
N PHE A 61 -7.40 8.51 1.87
CA PHE A 61 -6.83 9.29 2.96
C PHE A 61 -5.46 8.76 3.40
N ALA A 62 -5.34 7.44 3.60
CA ALA A 62 -4.08 6.80 3.97
C ALA A 62 -2.99 7.03 2.90
N ALA A 63 -3.35 6.96 1.61
CA ALA A 63 -2.43 7.25 0.51
C ALA A 63 -1.97 8.71 0.49
N LEU A 64 -2.88 9.67 0.68
CA LEU A 64 -2.53 11.09 0.76
C LEU A 64 -1.64 11.41 1.95
N VAL A 65 -1.93 10.81 3.12
CA VAL A 65 -1.09 10.93 4.33
C VAL A 65 0.29 10.34 4.09
N TYR A 66 0.37 9.19 3.41
CA TYR A 66 1.66 8.59 3.04
C TYR A 66 2.45 9.51 2.11
N ASP A 67 1.85 9.99 1.03
CA ASP A 67 2.51 10.81 0.03
C ASP A 67 3.02 12.14 0.62
N LYS A 68 2.26 12.77 1.51
CA LYS A 68 2.61 14.07 2.07
C LYS A 68 3.58 14.00 3.24
N TRP A 69 3.39 13.05 4.16
CA TRP A 69 4.14 12.96 5.42
C TRP A 69 4.76 11.59 5.67
N GLY A 70 4.00 10.50 5.43
CA GLY A 70 4.39 9.15 5.84
C GLY A 70 5.73 8.72 5.23
N LYS A 71 5.96 9.03 3.98
CA LYS A 71 7.19 8.67 3.28
C LYS A 71 8.47 9.28 3.87
N HIS A 72 8.36 10.34 4.68
CA HIS A 72 9.51 10.98 5.33
C HIS A 72 9.83 10.37 6.71
N HIS A 73 8.94 9.56 7.29
CA HIS A 73 9.13 8.92 8.59
C HIS A 73 9.66 7.49 8.44
N SER A 74 10.80 7.19 9.08
CA SER A 74 11.47 5.89 8.97
C SER A 74 10.63 4.72 9.46
N PHE A 75 9.82 4.91 10.50
CA PHE A 75 8.97 3.86 11.10
C PHE A 75 7.51 3.95 10.67
N LEU A 76 6.91 5.15 10.72
CA LEU A 76 5.49 5.35 10.40
C LEU A 76 5.22 5.20 8.88
N GLY A 77 6.21 5.52 8.03
CA GLY A 77 6.07 5.37 6.59
C GLY A 77 5.80 3.93 6.15
N PRO A 78 6.62 2.96 6.52
CA PRO A 78 6.37 1.55 6.23
C PRO A 78 5.01 1.06 6.72
N ILE A 79 4.60 1.43 7.95
CA ILE A 79 3.30 1.06 8.50
C ILE A 79 2.17 1.66 7.66
N ASN A 80 2.25 2.95 7.34
CA ASN A 80 1.22 3.61 6.54
C ASN A 80 1.11 3.00 5.13
N MET A 81 2.24 2.68 4.48
CA MET A 81 2.23 1.97 3.20
C MET A 81 1.55 0.60 3.32
N GLY A 82 1.84 -0.14 4.40
CA GLY A 82 1.17 -1.40 4.72
C GLY A 82 -0.34 -1.22 4.90
N LEU A 83 -0.77 -0.21 5.66
CA LEU A 83 -2.18 0.11 5.87
C LEU A 83 -2.88 0.44 4.56
N CYS A 84 -2.26 1.21 3.65
CA CYS A 84 -2.81 1.46 2.32
C CYS A 84 -3.13 0.14 1.58
N ARG A 85 -2.26 -0.85 1.68
CA ARG A 85 -2.46 -2.17 1.03
C ARG A 85 -3.53 -3.01 1.76
N GLY A 86 -3.54 -3.00 3.09
CA GLY A 86 -4.58 -3.66 3.88
C GLY A 86 -5.96 -3.10 3.59
N PHE A 87 -6.13 -1.78 3.60
CA PHE A 87 -7.40 -1.13 3.28
C PHE A 87 -7.83 -1.36 1.83
N ASN A 88 -6.88 -1.40 0.89
CA ASN A 88 -7.20 -1.73 -0.49
C ASN A 88 -7.72 -3.18 -0.64
N LEU A 89 -7.17 -4.14 0.11
CA LEU A 89 -7.71 -5.50 0.16
C LEU A 89 -9.13 -5.52 0.75
N LEU A 90 -9.35 -4.79 1.86
CA LEU A 90 -10.67 -4.68 2.48
C LEU A 90 -11.69 -4.02 1.55
N LEU A 91 -11.28 -3.03 0.77
CA LEU A 91 -12.10 -2.42 -0.28
C LEU A 91 -12.54 -3.49 -1.30
N GLY A 92 -11.62 -4.32 -1.80
CA GLY A 92 -11.96 -5.42 -2.69
C GLY A 92 -12.92 -6.43 -2.07
N MET A 93 -12.70 -6.82 -0.82
CA MET A 93 -13.57 -7.76 -0.10
C MET A 93 -14.96 -7.19 0.20
N SER A 94 -15.09 -5.88 0.38
CA SER A 94 -16.36 -5.21 0.71
C SER A 94 -17.43 -5.33 -0.38
N VAL A 95 -17.04 -5.71 -1.58
CA VAL A 95 -17.95 -6.01 -2.71
C VAL A 95 -18.79 -7.25 -2.42
N MET A 96 -18.28 -8.18 -1.59
CA MET A 96 -18.93 -9.43 -1.21
C MET A 96 -19.12 -9.48 0.31
N PRO A 97 -20.25 -8.99 0.86
CA PRO A 97 -20.46 -8.84 2.30
C PRO A 97 -20.28 -10.12 3.12
N GLU A 98 -20.68 -11.27 2.58
CA GLU A 98 -20.50 -12.56 3.24
C GLU A 98 -19.02 -12.94 3.38
N GLN A 99 -18.23 -12.67 2.34
CA GLN A 99 -16.79 -12.91 2.34
C GLN A 99 -16.06 -11.94 3.27
N TRP A 100 -16.51 -10.69 3.33
CA TRP A 100 -16.00 -9.69 4.23
C TRP A 100 -16.02 -10.17 5.69
N GLN A 101 -17.17 -10.60 6.19
CA GLN A 101 -17.32 -11.03 7.57
C GLN A 101 -16.38 -12.19 7.94
N ASN A 102 -16.15 -13.11 6.99
CA ASN A 102 -15.36 -14.32 7.23
C ASN A 102 -13.86 -14.13 7.04
N PHE A 103 -13.42 -13.15 6.24
CA PHE A 103 -12.02 -13.05 5.79
C PHE A 103 -11.36 -11.69 6.01
N GLN A 104 -12.04 -10.71 6.62
CA GLN A 104 -11.47 -9.37 6.87
C GLN A 104 -10.11 -9.39 7.60
N TYR A 105 -9.89 -10.36 8.48
CA TYR A 105 -8.63 -10.51 9.20
C TYR A 105 -7.43 -10.78 8.28
N LEU A 106 -7.65 -11.28 7.06
CA LEU A 106 -6.58 -11.50 6.10
C LEU A 106 -5.92 -10.20 5.64
N ALA A 107 -6.57 -9.05 5.83
CA ALA A 107 -6.00 -7.76 5.51
C ALA A 107 -4.75 -7.43 6.34
N ILE A 108 -4.53 -8.09 7.46
CA ILE A 108 -3.31 -7.91 8.26
C ILE A 108 -2.06 -8.43 7.52
N ILE A 109 -2.23 -9.43 6.64
CA ILE A 109 -1.13 -10.02 5.87
C ILE A 109 -0.44 -8.97 4.99
N PRO A 110 -1.12 -8.28 4.06
CA PRO A 110 -0.48 -7.25 3.25
C PRO A 110 0.00 -6.06 4.09
N VAL A 111 -0.63 -5.75 5.25
CA VAL A 111 -0.11 -4.69 6.14
C VAL A 111 1.29 -5.03 6.61
N ILE A 112 1.50 -6.21 7.18
CA ILE A 112 2.79 -6.64 7.72
C ILE A 112 3.80 -6.83 6.59
N TYR A 113 3.42 -7.51 5.52
CA TYR A 113 4.29 -7.82 4.39
C TYR A 113 4.83 -6.55 3.71
N ILE A 114 3.95 -5.61 3.38
CA ILE A 114 4.34 -4.38 2.70
C ILE A 114 5.12 -3.44 3.65
N ALA A 115 4.79 -3.41 4.93
CA ALA A 115 5.59 -2.68 5.91
C ALA A 115 7.02 -3.22 5.96
N ALA A 116 7.19 -4.55 6.00
CA ALA A 116 8.50 -5.20 5.99
C ALA A 116 9.32 -4.86 4.74
N ILE A 117 8.75 -5.00 3.54
CA ILE A 117 9.40 -4.65 2.27
C ILE A 117 9.80 -3.17 2.26
N THR A 118 8.91 -2.28 2.69
CA THR A 118 9.18 -0.84 2.71
C THR A 118 10.30 -0.49 3.69
N MET A 119 10.41 -1.20 4.82
CA MET A 119 11.53 -1.04 5.76
C MET A 119 12.87 -1.45 5.13
N VAL A 120 12.91 -2.57 4.40
CA VAL A 120 14.12 -3.04 3.71
C VAL A 120 14.54 -2.05 2.64
N SER A 121 13.65 -1.68 1.72
CA SER A 121 13.98 -0.79 0.61
C SER A 121 14.50 0.57 1.07
N ARG A 122 13.99 1.09 2.18
CA ARG A 122 14.49 2.33 2.79
C ARG A 122 15.87 2.16 3.40
N GLY A 123 16.12 1.01 4.01
CA GLY A 123 17.42 0.68 4.56
C GLY A 123 18.52 0.64 3.49
N GLU A 124 18.21 0.16 2.31
CA GLU A 124 19.14 0.12 1.18
C GLU A 124 19.52 1.53 0.69
N VAL A 125 18.54 2.45 0.65
CA VAL A 125 18.77 3.83 0.17
C VAL A 125 19.50 4.72 1.19
N HIS A 126 19.27 4.51 2.50
CA HIS A 126 19.77 5.39 3.56
C HIS A 126 20.82 4.76 4.48
N GLY A 127 21.41 3.62 4.09
CA GLY A 127 22.42 2.92 4.89
C GLY A 127 21.81 2.26 6.13
N GLY A 128 20.77 1.43 5.95
CA GLY A 128 20.00 0.82 7.01
C GLY A 128 20.80 -0.07 7.95
N SER A 129 20.44 -0.08 9.22
CA SER A 129 21.05 -0.95 10.20
C SER A 129 20.70 -2.43 9.93
N LYS A 130 21.65 -3.34 10.21
CA LYS A 130 21.42 -4.79 10.13
C LYS A 130 20.18 -5.24 10.93
N ASN A 131 19.87 -4.52 12.03
CA ASN A 131 18.71 -4.82 12.87
C ASN A 131 17.38 -4.62 12.14
N ILE A 132 17.25 -3.61 11.29
CA ILE A 132 16.06 -3.37 10.46
C ILE A 132 15.89 -4.51 9.46
N LEU A 133 16.99 -4.98 8.85
CA LEU A 133 16.96 -6.10 7.92
C LEU A 133 16.53 -7.41 8.61
N TYR A 134 17.07 -7.71 9.78
CA TYR A 134 16.65 -8.88 10.56
C TYR A 134 15.19 -8.80 11.02
N PHE A 135 14.72 -7.63 11.43
CA PHE A 135 13.33 -7.41 11.80
C PHE A 135 12.39 -7.61 10.61
N ALA A 136 12.73 -7.07 9.46
CA ALA A 136 11.95 -7.26 8.23
C ALA A 136 11.94 -8.73 7.78
N ALA A 137 13.09 -9.44 7.87
CA ALA A 137 13.17 -10.86 7.59
C ALA A 137 12.27 -11.69 8.55
N LEU A 138 12.23 -11.33 9.84
CA LEU A 138 11.34 -11.96 10.82
C LEU A 138 9.87 -11.75 10.43
N LEU A 139 9.48 -10.53 10.07
CA LEU A 139 8.10 -10.25 9.63
C LEU A 139 7.74 -11.02 8.36
N TYR A 140 8.65 -11.13 7.41
CA TYR A 140 8.47 -11.92 6.20
C TYR A 140 8.26 -13.41 6.51
N LEU A 141 9.08 -13.99 7.38
CA LEU A 141 8.95 -15.38 7.82
C LEU A 141 7.61 -15.62 8.54
N LEU A 142 7.16 -14.67 9.38
CA LEU A 142 5.88 -14.73 10.05
C LEU A 142 4.72 -14.77 9.05
N VAL A 143 4.72 -13.90 8.05
CA VAL A 143 3.69 -13.87 7.00
C VAL A 143 3.68 -15.16 6.19
N SER A 144 4.87 -15.62 5.76
CA SER A 144 5.01 -16.86 4.99
C SER A 144 4.54 -18.07 5.78
N SER A 145 4.87 -18.14 7.07
CA SER A 145 4.41 -19.20 7.96
C SER A 145 2.89 -19.19 8.17
N ALA A 146 2.30 -18.00 8.32
CA ALA A 146 0.85 -17.86 8.44
C ALA A 146 0.13 -18.29 7.14
N GLN A 147 0.67 -17.94 5.98
CA GLN A 147 0.13 -18.36 4.70
C GLN A 147 0.20 -19.88 4.52
N LEU A 148 1.34 -20.50 4.86
CA LEU A 148 1.50 -21.95 4.83
C LEU A 148 0.54 -22.67 5.78
N TYR A 149 0.37 -22.14 6.99
CA TYR A 149 -0.57 -22.70 7.96
C TYR A 149 -2.02 -22.67 7.47
N VAL A 150 -2.49 -21.52 6.96
CA VAL A 150 -3.83 -21.38 6.40
C VAL A 150 -4.02 -22.32 5.21
N SER A 151 -3.01 -22.44 4.38
CA SER A 151 -3.03 -23.31 3.20
C SER A 151 -3.05 -24.80 3.56
N PHE A 152 -2.31 -25.18 4.60
CA PHE A 152 -2.34 -26.53 5.17
C PHE A 152 -3.75 -26.89 5.66
N THR A 153 -4.38 -26.01 6.43
CA THR A 153 -5.73 -26.23 6.97
C THR A 153 -6.82 -26.25 5.89
N ARG A 154 -6.56 -25.62 4.73
CA ARG A 154 -7.49 -25.57 3.59
C ARG A 154 -7.21 -26.59 2.49
N GLY A 155 -6.18 -27.41 2.63
CA GLY A 155 -5.80 -28.44 1.65
C GLY A 155 -5.21 -27.89 0.32
N THR A 156 -4.73 -26.64 0.33
CA THR A 156 -4.16 -25.94 -0.83
C THR A 156 -2.64 -25.73 -0.77
N LEU A 157 -1.96 -26.56 0.01
CA LEU A 157 -0.52 -26.45 0.34
C LEU A 157 0.39 -26.30 -0.89
N TRP A 158 0.12 -27.05 -1.93
CA TRP A 158 0.95 -27.06 -3.13
C TRP A 158 0.92 -25.71 -3.89
N LEU A 159 -0.24 -25.06 -3.96
CA LEU A 159 -0.38 -23.74 -4.59
C LEU A 159 0.37 -22.67 -3.79
N THR A 160 0.26 -22.72 -2.47
CA THR A 160 0.93 -21.74 -1.61
C THR A 160 2.43 -21.98 -1.54
N ALA A 161 2.88 -23.23 -1.59
CA ALA A 161 4.32 -23.52 -1.66
C ALA A 161 4.96 -22.95 -2.92
N ILE A 162 4.30 -23.03 -4.08
CA ILE A 162 4.76 -22.40 -5.32
C ILE A 162 4.82 -20.87 -5.17
N LEU A 163 3.77 -20.25 -4.59
CA LEU A 163 3.74 -18.81 -4.38
C LEU A 163 4.84 -18.35 -3.42
N VAL A 164 5.04 -19.04 -2.30
CA VAL A 164 6.12 -18.70 -1.34
C VAL A 164 7.49 -18.88 -1.99
N ALA A 165 7.70 -19.96 -2.75
CA ALA A 165 8.96 -20.19 -3.46
C ALA A 165 9.26 -19.13 -4.54
N SER A 166 8.23 -18.54 -5.12
CA SER A 166 8.41 -17.46 -6.12
C SER A 166 8.80 -16.11 -5.51
N HIS A 167 8.72 -15.97 -4.17
CA HIS A 167 9.04 -14.75 -3.44
C HIS A 167 10.40 -14.83 -2.71
N LEU A 168 11.05 -16.00 -2.72
CA LEU A 168 12.40 -16.24 -2.21
C LEU A 168 13.45 -16.10 -3.32
#